data_b74f02ef7fe5db44c5b3169eb1d21eed
#
_entry.id   b74f02ef7fe5db44c5b3169eb1d21eed
#
_cell.length_a   1.000
_cell.length_b   1.000
_cell.length_c   1.000
_cell.angle_alpha   90.00
_cell.angle_beta   90.00
_cell.angle_gamma   90.00
#
_symmetry.space_group_name_H-M   'P 1'
#
loop_
_entity.id
_entity.type
_entity.pdbx_description
1 polymer ?
#
loop_
_entity_poly.entity_id
_entity_poly.type
_entity_poly.pdbx_seq_one_letter_code
_entity_poly.pdbx_strand_id
1 'polypeptide(L)'
;MKYKIIIKAALELKNLGLLAMIVGIFALTGRLPFLFIGAAGYVYFLMETMKDEKFLKRFNEEQQIEDIHDLNEKCNALYMSLVRKLPGGMRERIKNIYNEKQVLVSYFSQDNSDPLRQKIVDQAINLVIAYFKLLYHYSLRIKQLNSINV
;
A
#
# COMPACT_ATOMS: atom_id res chain seq x y z
N MET A 1 5.61 8.63 -5.51
CA MET A 1 6.67 8.08 -4.63
C MET A 1 7.49 9.14 -3.90
N LYS A 2 8.14 10.09 -4.59
CA LYS A 2 9.02 11.11 -3.94
C LYS A 2 8.33 11.96 -2.85
N TYR A 3 7.07 12.34 -3.03
CA TYR A 3 6.36 13.17 -2.03
C TYR A 3 6.04 12.41 -0.73
N LYS A 4 5.68 11.13 -0.79
CA LYS A 4 5.39 10.32 0.41
C LYS A 4 6.63 10.20 1.32
N ILE A 5 7.83 10.01 0.74
CA ILE A 5 9.07 9.90 1.52
C ILE A 5 9.44 11.22 2.20
N ILE A 6 9.23 12.37 1.52
CA ILE A 6 9.49 13.70 2.09
C ILE A 6 8.56 13.97 3.27
N ILE A 7 7.27 13.68 3.13
CA ILE A 7 6.28 13.87 4.20
C ILE A 7 6.61 12.99 5.41
N LYS A 8 6.94 11.71 5.19
CA LYS A 8 7.32 10.81 6.29
C LYS A 8 8.64 11.23 6.96
N ALA A 9 9.64 11.66 6.18
CA ALA A 9 10.88 12.20 6.73
C ALA A 9 10.60 13.45 7.58
N ALA A 10 9.71 14.34 7.14
CA ALA A 10 9.33 15.54 7.90
C ALA A 10 8.61 15.21 9.22
N LEU A 11 7.83 14.14 9.25
CA LEU A 11 7.10 13.66 10.42
C LEU A 11 7.93 12.80 11.38
N GLU A 12 9.17 12.46 11.02
CA GLU A 12 10.09 11.78 11.95
C GLU A 12 10.29 12.64 13.21
N LEU A 13 10.26 12.00 14.38
CA LEU A 13 10.31 12.67 15.68
C LEU A 13 11.49 13.65 15.81
N LYS A 14 12.65 13.28 15.21
CA LYS A 14 13.85 14.12 15.18
C LYS A 14 13.62 15.42 14.41
N ASN A 15 13.01 15.34 13.24
CA ASN A 15 12.76 16.49 12.37
C ASN A 15 11.62 17.35 12.90
N LEU A 16 10.61 16.74 13.52
CA LEU A 16 9.52 17.45 14.19
C LEU A 16 10.03 18.22 15.43
N GLY A 17 10.93 17.62 16.21
CA GLY A 17 11.59 18.28 17.34
C GLY A 17 12.45 19.46 16.90
N LEU A 18 13.18 19.33 15.80
CA LEU A 18 13.99 20.40 15.21
C LEU A 18 13.12 21.55 14.69
N LEU A 19 11.99 21.24 14.05
CA LEU A 19 11.03 22.24 13.61
C LEU A 19 10.44 23.00 14.79
N ALA A 20 10.05 22.31 15.86
CA ALA A 20 9.53 22.92 17.09
C ALA A 20 10.58 23.84 17.75
N MET A 21 11.86 23.44 17.74
CA MET A 21 12.96 24.23 18.27
C MET A 21 13.17 25.51 17.45
N ILE A 22 13.15 25.44 16.11
CA ILE A 22 13.27 26.60 15.22
C ILE A 22 12.14 27.61 15.47
N VAL A 23 10.90 27.11 15.55
CA VAL A 23 9.72 27.95 15.84
C VAL A 23 9.83 28.58 17.22
N GLY A 24 10.29 27.84 18.24
CA GLY A 24 10.51 28.35 19.59
C GLY A 24 11.56 29.46 19.66
N ILE A 25 12.71 29.30 19.01
CA ILE A 25 13.77 30.32 18.93
C ILE A 25 13.25 31.54 18.22
N PHE A 26 12.52 31.39 17.12
CA PHE A 26 11.93 32.51 16.40
C PHE A 26 10.91 33.28 17.27
N ALA A 27 10.05 32.56 17.99
CA ALA A 27 9.06 33.17 18.89
C ALA A 27 9.71 33.97 20.02
N LEU A 28 10.85 33.51 20.54
CA LEU A 28 11.59 34.21 21.61
C LEU A 28 12.40 35.39 21.11
N THR A 29 12.97 35.30 19.91
CA THR A 29 13.91 36.34 19.40
C THR A 29 13.25 37.36 18.48
N GLY A 30 12.17 36.99 17.78
CA GLY A 30 11.47 37.82 16.80
C GLY A 30 12.33 38.23 15.59
N ARG A 31 13.53 37.65 15.42
CA ARG A 31 14.49 38.05 14.39
C ARG A 31 14.43 37.12 13.17
N LEU A 32 14.05 37.69 12.03
CA LEU A 32 13.95 36.98 10.74
C LEU A 32 15.18 36.17 10.32
N PRO A 33 16.46 36.63 10.54
CA PRO A 33 17.62 35.84 10.15
C PRO A 33 17.66 34.44 10.78
N PHE A 34 17.19 34.26 12.01
CA PHE A 34 17.14 32.94 12.67
C PHE A 34 16.18 31.98 12.00
N LEU A 35 15.11 32.49 11.41
CA LEU A 35 14.16 31.67 10.67
C LEU A 35 14.78 31.13 9.37
N PHE A 36 15.56 31.94 8.64
CA PHE A 36 16.24 31.47 7.42
C PHE A 36 17.35 30.45 7.72
N ILE A 37 18.16 30.69 8.77
CA ILE A 37 19.18 29.72 9.20
C ILE A 37 18.51 28.42 9.66
N GLY A 38 17.44 28.52 10.44
CA GLY A 38 16.66 27.36 10.89
C GLY A 38 16.05 26.57 9.72
N ALA A 39 15.46 27.25 8.74
CA ALA A 39 14.90 26.60 7.55
C ALA A 39 15.97 25.87 6.73
N ALA A 40 17.14 26.50 6.51
CA ALA A 40 18.25 25.85 5.81
C ALA A 40 18.76 24.62 6.57
N GLY A 41 18.91 24.70 7.89
CA GLY A 41 19.26 23.59 8.76
C GLY A 41 18.22 22.45 8.68
N TYR A 42 16.94 22.79 8.73
CA TYR A 42 15.85 21.83 8.61
C TYR A 42 15.88 21.06 7.29
N VAL A 43 16.07 21.76 6.16
CA VAL A 43 16.21 21.12 4.84
C VAL A 43 17.41 20.19 4.81
N TYR A 44 18.55 20.59 5.40
CA TYR A 44 19.73 19.71 5.48
C TYR A 44 19.44 18.44 6.26
N PHE A 45 18.83 18.52 7.44
CA PHE A 45 18.46 17.37 8.26
C PHE A 45 17.41 16.47 7.59
N LEU A 46 16.45 17.06 6.86
CA LEU A 46 15.52 16.28 6.04
C LEU A 46 16.26 15.44 4.98
N MET A 47 17.22 16.07 4.29
CA MET A 47 18.01 15.36 3.26
C MET A 47 18.85 14.23 3.87
N GLU A 48 19.40 14.45 5.06
CA GLU A 48 20.15 13.42 5.80
C GLU A 48 19.25 12.28 6.23
N THR A 49 18.07 12.57 6.79
CA THR A 49 17.07 11.55 7.16
C THR A 49 16.65 10.72 5.94
N MET A 50 16.47 11.35 4.78
CA MET A 50 16.11 10.64 3.53
C MET A 50 17.23 9.74 2.99
N LYS A 51 18.48 9.93 3.43
CA LYS A 51 19.64 9.07 3.07
C LYS A 51 19.90 7.97 4.12
N ASP A 52 19.27 8.06 5.29
CA ASP A 52 19.45 7.08 6.36
C ASP A 52 18.87 5.71 5.92
N GLU A 53 19.75 4.71 5.85
CA GLU A 53 19.37 3.34 5.45
C GLU A 53 18.30 2.75 6.36
N LYS A 54 18.32 3.04 7.66
CA LYS A 54 17.32 2.55 8.61
C LYS A 54 15.95 3.18 8.36
N PHE A 55 15.93 4.47 8.04
CA PHE A 55 14.71 5.17 7.66
C PHE A 55 14.15 4.62 6.35
N LEU A 56 15.00 4.48 5.32
CA LEU A 56 14.59 3.95 4.03
C LEU A 56 14.05 2.52 4.13
N LYS A 57 14.69 1.68 4.94
CA LYS A 57 14.23 0.30 5.16
C LYS A 57 12.84 0.29 5.79
N ARG A 58 12.64 1.01 6.90
CA ARG A 58 11.31 1.12 7.55
C ARG A 58 10.26 1.71 6.62
N PHE A 59 10.61 2.76 5.87
CA PHE A 59 9.70 3.37 4.91
C PHE A 59 9.25 2.39 3.83
N ASN A 60 10.20 1.60 3.26
CA ASN A 60 9.89 0.62 2.24
C ASN A 60 9.03 -0.52 2.79
N GLU A 61 9.31 -1.01 4.01
CA GLU A 61 8.51 -2.04 4.68
C GLU A 61 7.07 -1.58 4.92
N GLU A 62 6.88 -0.37 5.46
CA GLU A 62 5.56 0.20 5.68
C GLU A 62 4.80 0.44 4.37
N GLN A 63 5.50 0.89 3.33
CA GLN A 63 4.88 1.10 2.02
C GLN A 63 4.45 -0.22 1.38
N GLN A 64 5.23 -1.27 1.50
CA GLN A 64 4.85 -2.60 1.01
C GLN A 64 3.61 -3.14 1.73
N ILE A 65 3.51 -2.93 3.05
CA ILE A 65 2.34 -3.32 3.82
C ILE A 65 1.10 -2.54 3.37
N GLU A 66 1.22 -1.22 3.17
CA GLU A 66 0.15 -0.36 2.65
C GLU A 66 -0.30 -0.84 1.25
N ASP A 67 0.67 -1.13 0.36
CA ASP A 67 0.40 -1.61 -1.00
C ASP A 67 -0.32 -2.97 -1.00
N ILE A 68 0.05 -3.90 -0.10
CA ILE A 68 -0.63 -5.20 0.07
C ILE A 68 -2.06 -5.00 0.60
N HIS A 69 -2.26 -4.07 1.52
CA HIS A 69 -3.59 -3.76 2.05
C HIS A 69 -4.50 -3.23 0.94
N ASP A 70 -4.03 -2.22 0.18
CA ASP A 70 -4.75 -1.65 -0.97
C ASP A 70 -5.06 -2.71 -2.02
N LEU A 71 -4.12 -3.60 -2.30
CA LEU A 71 -4.29 -4.70 -3.24
C LEU A 71 -5.35 -5.69 -2.75
N ASN A 72 -5.34 -6.01 -1.46
CA ASN A 72 -6.34 -6.87 -0.84
C ASN A 72 -7.74 -6.26 -0.90
N GLU A 73 -7.88 -4.95 -0.65
CA GLU A 73 -9.16 -4.24 -0.79
C GLU A 73 -9.67 -4.27 -2.24
N LYS A 74 -8.80 -4.02 -3.22
CA LYS A 74 -9.15 -4.14 -4.64
C LYS A 74 -9.60 -5.55 -5.00
N CYS A 75 -8.94 -6.58 -4.47
CA CYS A 75 -9.34 -7.97 -4.66
C CYS A 75 -10.72 -8.26 -4.04
N ASN A 76 -10.99 -7.75 -2.85
CA ASN A 76 -12.28 -7.90 -2.17
C ASN A 76 -13.40 -7.20 -2.95
N ALA A 77 -13.18 -5.97 -3.41
CA ALA A 77 -14.13 -5.23 -4.22
C ALA A 77 -14.44 -5.97 -5.54
N LEU A 78 -13.42 -6.51 -6.20
CA LEU A 78 -13.58 -7.31 -7.40
C LEU A 78 -14.39 -8.58 -7.13
N TYR A 79 -14.08 -9.32 -6.07
CA TYR A 79 -14.85 -10.49 -5.65
C TYR A 79 -16.34 -10.17 -5.47
N MET A 80 -16.65 -9.13 -4.70
CA MET A 80 -18.04 -8.70 -4.44
C MET A 80 -18.77 -8.31 -5.72
N SER A 81 -18.08 -7.71 -6.69
CA SER A 81 -18.65 -7.33 -7.97
C SER A 81 -18.94 -8.52 -8.89
N LEU A 82 -18.14 -9.59 -8.78
CA LEU A 82 -18.19 -10.74 -9.71
C LEU A 82 -19.04 -11.88 -9.18
N VAL A 83 -19.06 -12.13 -7.88
CA VAL A 83 -19.74 -13.28 -7.27
C VAL A 83 -21.23 -13.38 -7.66
N ARG A 84 -21.88 -12.22 -7.85
CA ARG A 84 -23.31 -12.16 -8.25
C ARG A 84 -23.53 -12.31 -9.75
N LYS A 85 -22.52 -12.05 -10.57
CA LYS A 85 -22.61 -12.04 -12.04
C LYS A 85 -22.27 -13.38 -12.68
N LEU A 86 -21.62 -14.27 -11.93
CA LEU A 86 -21.10 -15.54 -12.44
C LEU A 86 -22.11 -16.69 -12.28
N PRO A 87 -22.12 -17.68 -13.21
CA PRO A 87 -22.85 -18.93 -13.08
C PRO A 87 -22.43 -19.72 -11.83
N GLY A 88 -23.33 -20.58 -11.32
CA GLY A 88 -23.16 -21.29 -10.05
C GLY A 88 -21.81 -22.00 -9.87
N GLY A 89 -21.39 -22.82 -10.85
CA GLY A 89 -20.11 -23.54 -10.76
C GLY A 89 -18.86 -22.64 -10.75
N MET A 90 -18.90 -21.50 -11.46
CA MET A 90 -17.81 -20.51 -11.43
C MET A 90 -17.84 -19.70 -10.14
N ARG A 91 -19.03 -19.44 -9.59
CA ARG A 91 -19.21 -18.75 -8.31
C ARG A 91 -18.58 -19.53 -7.17
N GLU A 92 -18.75 -20.84 -7.15
CA GLU A 92 -18.15 -21.69 -6.13
C GLU A 92 -16.61 -21.69 -6.20
N ARG A 93 -16.05 -21.77 -7.41
CA ARG A 93 -14.60 -21.70 -7.62
C ARG A 93 -14.01 -20.37 -7.12
N ILE A 94 -14.65 -19.24 -7.47
CA ILE A 94 -14.22 -17.92 -6.98
C ILE A 94 -14.30 -17.85 -5.46
N LYS A 95 -15.36 -18.38 -4.85
CA LYS A 95 -15.55 -18.39 -3.40
C LYS A 95 -14.45 -19.20 -2.69
N ASN A 96 -14.09 -20.36 -3.21
CA ASN A 96 -13.04 -21.19 -2.63
C ASN A 96 -11.68 -20.48 -2.68
N ILE A 97 -11.28 -19.95 -3.84
CA ILE A 97 -10.02 -19.22 -3.99
C ILE A 97 -10.01 -17.94 -3.14
N TYR A 98 -11.14 -17.26 -3.02
CA TYR A 98 -11.26 -16.09 -2.14
C TYR A 98 -11.03 -16.46 -0.67
N ASN A 99 -11.60 -17.58 -0.21
CA ASN A 99 -11.39 -18.05 1.16
C ASN A 99 -9.93 -18.43 1.43
N GLU A 100 -9.28 -19.14 0.50
CA GLU A 100 -7.86 -19.49 0.60
C GLU A 100 -6.97 -18.21 0.66
N LYS A 101 -7.29 -17.21 -0.18
CA LYS A 101 -6.62 -15.91 -0.14
C LYS A 101 -6.80 -15.23 1.23
N GLN A 102 -7.99 -15.30 1.84
CA GLN A 102 -8.23 -14.72 3.17
C GLN A 102 -7.37 -15.40 4.25
N VAL A 103 -7.25 -16.73 4.19
CA VAL A 103 -6.36 -17.48 5.09
C VAL A 103 -4.91 -17.03 4.92
N LEU A 104 -4.43 -16.90 3.68
CA LEU A 104 -3.08 -16.43 3.39
C LEU A 104 -2.83 -15.02 3.97
N VAL A 105 -3.77 -14.09 3.75
CA VAL A 105 -3.68 -12.71 4.26
C VAL A 105 -3.71 -12.69 5.79
N SER A 106 -4.49 -13.56 6.43
CA SER A 106 -4.54 -13.65 7.89
C SER A 106 -3.20 -14.11 8.50
N TYR A 107 -2.53 -15.08 7.87
CA TYR A 107 -1.18 -15.49 8.27
C TYR A 107 -0.15 -14.38 8.11
N PHE A 108 -0.26 -13.59 7.04
CA PHE A 108 0.59 -12.43 6.83
C PHE A 108 0.38 -11.36 7.92
N SER A 109 -0.87 -11.12 8.32
CA SER A 109 -1.20 -10.11 9.35
C SER A 109 -0.64 -10.45 10.74
N GLN A 110 -0.33 -11.73 11.01
CA GLN A 110 0.26 -12.18 12.27
C GLN A 110 1.76 -11.90 12.35
N ASP A 111 2.47 -11.97 11.21
CA ASP A 111 3.90 -11.68 11.13
C ASP A 111 4.22 -11.11 9.75
N ASN A 112 4.25 -9.78 9.68
CA ASN A 112 4.50 -9.01 8.46
C ASN A 112 5.93 -8.48 8.34
N SER A 113 6.84 -8.91 9.24
CA SER A 113 8.23 -8.43 9.28
C SER A 113 9.14 -9.05 8.22
N ASP A 114 8.75 -10.18 7.61
CA ASP A 114 9.55 -10.88 6.62
C ASP A 114 9.27 -10.36 5.19
N PRO A 115 10.26 -9.73 4.52
CA PRO A 115 10.12 -9.23 3.15
C PRO A 115 9.77 -10.32 2.12
N LEU A 116 10.20 -11.56 2.37
CA LEU A 116 9.87 -12.69 1.48
C LEU A 116 8.38 -13.02 1.57
N ARG A 117 7.83 -13.05 2.77
CA ARG A 117 6.39 -13.25 2.98
C ARG A 117 5.57 -12.14 2.35
N GLN A 118 5.98 -10.89 2.50
CA GLN A 118 5.33 -9.75 1.86
C GLN A 118 5.24 -9.95 0.34
N LYS A 119 6.34 -10.33 -0.30
CA LYS A 119 6.39 -10.57 -1.74
C LYS A 119 5.52 -11.74 -2.18
N ILE A 120 5.48 -12.82 -1.39
CA ILE A 120 4.63 -13.98 -1.68
C ILE A 120 3.15 -13.60 -1.62
N VAL A 121 2.74 -12.85 -0.60
CA VAL A 121 1.34 -12.41 -0.43
C VAL A 121 0.93 -11.45 -1.54
N ASP A 122 1.78 -10.48 -1.89
CA ASP A 122 1.55 -9.56 -3.01
C ASP A 122 1.33 -10.35 -4.32
N GLN A 123 2.22 -11.27 -4.65
CA GLN A 123 2.11 -12.10 -5.85
C GLN A 123 0.86 -12.98 -5.82
N ALA A 124 0.51 -13.57 -4.67
CA ALA A 124 -0.67 -14.41 -4.53
C ALA A 124 -1.96 -13.62 -4.74
N ILE A 125 -2.08 -12.43 -4.16
CA ILE A 125 -3.27 -11.58 -4.36
C ILE A 125 -3.37 -11.14 -5.82
N ASN A 126 -2.27 -10.76 -6.46
CA ASN A 126 -2.24 -10.41 -7.89
C ASN A 126 -2.69 -11.58 -8.77
N LEU A 127 -2.26 -12.82 -8.46
CA LEU A 127 -2.69 -14.02 -9.16
C LEU A 127 -4.20 -14.27 -8.99
N VAL A 128 -4.73 -14.09 -7.80
CA VAL A 128 -6.18 -14.22 -7.53
C VAL A 128 -6.98 -13.18 -8.32
N ILE A 129 -6.52 -11.93 -8.38
CA ILE A 129 -7.15 -10.86 -9.18
C ILE A 129 -7.15 -11.25 -10.66
N ALA A 130 -6.01 -11.72 -11.18
CA ALA A 130 -5.90 -12.15 -12.57
C ALA A 130 -6.85 -13.32 -12.88
N TYR A 131 -6.93 -14.31 -12.00
CA TYR A 131 -7.84 -15.43 -12.12
C TYR A 131 -9.32 -15.01 -12.12
N PHE A 132 -9.71 -14.09 -11.25
CA PHE A 132 -11.07 -13.55 -11.20
C PHE A 132 -11.45 -12.84 -12.51
N LYS A 133 -10.55 -12.03 -13.04
CA LYS A 133 -10.74 -11.37 -14.34
C LYS A 133 -10.88 -12.40 -15.47
N LEU A 134 -10.02 -13.42 -15.48
CA LEU A 134 -10.06 -14.48 -16.49
C LEU A 134 -11.41 -15.23 -16.47
N LEU A 135 -11.87 -15.64 -15.29
CA LEU A 135 -13.18 -16.32 -15.15
C LEU A 135 -14.34 -15.43 -15.60
N TYR A 136 -14.29 -14.14 -15.31
CA TYR A 136 -15.29 -13.19 -15.76
C TYR A 136 -15.34 -13.09 -17.29
N HIS A 137 -14.19 -12.89 -17.91
CA HIS A 137 -14.11 -12.83 -19.38
C HIS A 137 -14.55 -14.16 -20.04
N TYR A 138 -14.17 -15.28 -19.44
CA TYR A 138 -14.62 -16.58 -19.91
C TYR A 138 -16.16 -16.73 -19.82
N SER A 139 -16.76 -16.28 -18.72
CA SER A 139 -18.22 -16.31 -18.55
C SER A 139 -18.94 -15.43 -19.58
N LEU A 140 -18.38 -14.27 -19.92
CA LEU A 140 -18.92 -13.40 -20.94
C LEU A 140 -18.87 -14.05 -22.34
N ARG A 141 -17.76 -14.71 -22.68
CA ARG A 141 -17.63 -15.42 -23.97
C ARG A 141 -18.64 -16.55 -24.09
N ILE A 142 -18.85 -17.35 -23.03
CA ILE A 142 -19.88 -18.38 -23.05
C ILE A 142 -21.27 -17.78 -23.28
N LYS A 143 -21.61 -16.68 -22.63
CA LYS A 143 -22.89 -16.00 -22.85
C LYS A 143 -23.06 -15.53 -24.30
N GLN A 144 -22.01 -14.96 -24.89
CA GLN A 144 -22.02 -14.53 -26.28
C GLN A 144 -22.19 -15.70 -27.25
N LEU A 145 -21.48 -16.82 -27.05
CA LEU A 145 -21.63 -18.02 -27.86
C LEU A 145 -23.04 -18.59 -27.81
N ASN A 146 -23.62 -18.64 -26.61
CA ASN A 146 -24.99 -19.15 -26.43
C ASN A 146 -26.04 -18.22 -27.06
N SER A 147 -25.77 -16.90 -27.19
CA SER A 147 -26.68 -15.96 -27.83
C SER A 147 -26.62 -15.99 -29.37
N ILE A 148 -25.58 -16.59 -29.95
CA ILE A 148 -25.41 -16.72 -31.40
C ILE A 148 -26.07 -18.01 -31.90
N ASN A 149 -26.20 -19.02 -31.03
CA ASN A 149 -26.78 -20.34 -31.38
C ASN A 149 -28.30 -20.42 -31.14
N VAL A 150 -29.00 -19.33 -30.96
CA VAL A 150 -30.45 -19.19 -30.88
C VAL A 150 -30.93 -18.36 -32.08
#